data_8a50f77923d1f01daf11949775b4527f
#
_entry.id   8a50f77923d1f01daf11949775b4527f
#
_cell.length_a   1.000
_cell.length_b   1.000
_cell.length_c   1.000
_cell.angle_alpha   90.00
_cell.angle_beta   90.00
_cell.angle_gamma   90.00
#
_symmetry.space_group_name_H-M   'P 1'
#
loop_
_entity.id
_entity.type
_entity.pdbx_description
1 polymer ?
#
loop_
_entity_poly.entity_id
_entity_poly.type
_entity_poly.pdbx_seq_one_letter_code
_entity_poly.pdbx_strand_id
1 'polypeptide(L)'
;MPIFVSFEKGVRDMSKTQSKPILNTSLPAQFRQIRLELAREPDHPEGEHGVAYTIIAPLNPDGRIDPKLWKSHRDACRVARRRSKEADQLGHLVHRPGGNWEFHYNGNANLPDESGYHFADEHFVVGEYVSVSERGKMHTYRVTSVERL
;
A
#
# COMPACT_ATOMS: atom_id res chain seq x y z
N MET A 1 -1.13 -2.96 33.13
CA MET A 1 -1.32 -2.26 32.84
C MET A 1 -1.74 -2.32 32.51
N PRO A 2 -1.37 -2.23 32.03
CA PRO A 2 -1.49 -1.70 31.61
C PRO A 2 -1.87 -2.14 31.40
N ILE A 3 -1.09 -2.26 32.04
CA ILE A 3 -1.46 -1.91 31.86
C ILE A 3 -1.72 -2.32 31.53
N PHE A 4 -1.51 -2.10 31.33
CA PHE A 4 -1.57 -1.93 30.79
C PHE A 4 -1.76 -2.71 30.33
N VAL A 5 -1.41 -2.88 30.73
CA VAL A 5 -1.53 -2.79 30.21
C VAL A 5 -1.71 -3.41 29.86
N SER A 6 -1.41 -3.66 29.96
CA SER A 6 -1.58 -3.51 29.60
C SER A 6 -1.79 -4.15 29.31
N PHE A 7 -1.61 -4.06 29.28
CA PHE A 7 -1.57 -3.92 28.74
C PHE A 7 -1.66 -4.79 28.37
N GLU A 8 -1.35 -5.29 28.74
CA GLU A 8 -1.38 -5.16 28.46
C GLU A 8 -1.41 -5.52 28.06
N LYS A 9 -1.10 -5.93 28.27
CA LYS A 9 -1.24 -5.68 27.91
C LYS A 9 -1.14 -5.79 27.43
N GLY A 10 -0.91 -6.35 27.40
CA GLY A 10 -0.84 -5.72 27.06
C GLY A 10 -0.87 -6.06 26.52
N VAL A 11 -0.06 -6.40 26.49
CA VAL A 11 -0.33 -6.00 25.99
C VAL A 11 -0.36 -6.26 25.46
N ARG A 12 0.10 -6.69 25.10
CA ARG A 12 -0.20 -6.40 24.61
C ARG A 12 0.10 -6.47 23.88
N ASP A 13 0.56 -6.65 23.74
CA ASP A 13 0.54 -6.16 23.03
C ASP A 13 0.88 -6.19 22.39
N MET A 14 1.32 -6.52 22.25
CA MET A 14 1.43 -6.09 21.66
C MET A 14 1.89 -6.20 20.92
N SER A 15 2.09 -6.46 20.71
CA SER A 15 2.26 -6.08 19.95
C SER A 15 2.45 -6.20 19.14
N LYS A 16 2.52 -6.55 19.05
CA LYS A 16 2.46 -6.25 18.27
C LYS A 16 2.80 -5.84 17.52
N THR A 17 3.10 -6.21 17.39
CA THR A 17 3.22 -5.47 16.76
C THR A 17 2.98 -5.02 16.21
N GLN A 18 2.91 -5.12 16.27
CA GLN A 18 2.48 -4.40 15.81
C GLN A 18 2.10 -3.78 15.59
N SER A 19 2.08 -4.35 15.63
CA SER A 19 1.89 -3.49 15.59
C SER A 19 1.22 -2.41 15.47
N LYS A 20 1.29 -2.16 16.26
CA LYS A 20 0.37 -1.07 16.24
C LYS A 20 1.05 0.17 15.74
N PRO A 21 0.53 0.78 14.68
CA PRO A 21 1.22 1.93 14.12
C PRO A 21 1.22 3.07 15.12
N ILE A 22 2.40 3.57 15.40
CA ILE A 22 2.52 4.85 16.09
C ILE A 22 1.93 5.88 15.14
N LEU A 23 0.98 6.66 15.63
CA LEU A 23 0.46 7.76 14.84
C LEU A 23 1.62 8.67 14.47
N ASN A 24 1.91 8.76 13.20
CA ASN A 24 2.95 9.67 12.74
C ASN A 24 2.36 11.06 12.62
N THR A 25 2.45 11.82 13.69
CA THR A 25 1.85 13.15 13.74
C THR A 25 2.56 14.15 12.85
N SER A 26 3.71 13.78 12.28
CA SER A 26 4.40 14.64 11.33
C SER A 26 3.80 14.55 9.92
N LEU A 27 2.93 13.58 9.67
CA LEU A 27 2.27 13.43 8.39
C LEU A 27 0.85 14.00 8.43
N PRO A 28 0.37 14.57 7.32
CA PRO A 28 -1.01 15.01 7.24
C PRO A 28 -2.00 13.90 7.56
N ALA A 29 -3.17 14.28 8.07
CA ALA A 29 -4.20 13.34 8.45
C ALA A 29 -4.74 12.52 7.28
N GLN A 30 -4.51 12.99 6.05
CA GLN A 30 -4.97 12.31 4.83
C GLN A 30 -4.19 11.05 4.52
N PHE A 31 -3.02 10.85 5.13
CA PHE A 31 -2.23 9.66 4.86
C PHE A 31 -2.93 8.39 5.32
N ARG A 32 -2.83 7.35 4.48
CA ARG A 32 -3.46 6.05 4.73
C ARG A 32 -2.50 4.92 4.40
N GLN A 33 -2.69 3.80 5.09
CA GLN A 33 -2.07 2.55 4.71
C GLN A 33 -3.11 1.74 3.95
N ILE A 34 -2.81 1.43 2.71
CA ILE A 34 -3.72 0.77 1.78
C ILE A 34 -3.18 -0.63 1.51
N ARG A 35 -4.02 -1.65 1.66
CA ARG A 35 -3.64 -3.00 1.29
C ARG A 35 -4.42 -3.44 0.05
N LEU A 36 -3.67 -3.95 -0.92
CA LEU A 36 -4.22 -4.52 -2.15
C LEU A 36 -3.88 -6.00 -2.16
N GLU A 37 -4.87 -6.85 -2.46
CA GLU A 37 -4.64 -8.29 -2.61
C GLU A 37 -5.08 -8.74 -3.99
N LEU A 38 -4.37 -9.71 -4.55
CA LEU A 38 -4.67 -10.20 -5.89
C LEU A 38 -6.11 -10.69 -5.95
N ALA A 39 -6.85 -10.15 -6.90
CA ALA A 39 -8.25 -10.52 -7.12
C ALA A 39 -8.33 -11.77 -7.99
N ARG A 40 -9.54 -12.19 -8.30
CA ARG A 40 -9.76 -13.35 -9.17
C ARG A 40 -9.21 -13.09 -10.56
N GLU A 41 -8.50 -14.07 -11.07
CA GLU A 41 -7.96 -14.08 -12.43
C GLU A 41 -8.06 -15.48 -12.99
N PRO A 42 -7.93 -15.66 -14.32
CA PRO A 42 -7.94 -17.00 -14.89
C PRO A 42 -6.94 -17.96 -14.24
N ASP A 43 -5.76 -17.47 -13.88
CA ASP A 43 -4.73 -18.27 -13.24
C ASP A 43 -4.93 -18.38 -11.72
N HIS A 44 -5.78 -17.55 -11.14
CA HIS A 44 -6.07 -17.51 -9.70
C HIS A 44 -7.56 -17.28 -9.50
N PRO A 45 -8.39 -18.31 -9.74
CA PRO A 45 -9.84 -18.13 -9.74
C PRO A 45 -10.42 -17.68 -8.39
N GLU A 46 -9.68 -17.84 -7.30
CA GLU A 46 -10.13 -17.39 -5.98
C GLU A 46 -9.31 -16.24 -5.44
N GLY A 47 -8.42 -15.68 -6.26
CA GLY A 47 -7.50 -14.66 -5.81
C GLY A 47 -6.34 -15.27 -5.02
N GLU A 48 -5.52 -14.42 -4.42
CA GLU A 48 -4.33 -14.86 -3.69
C GLU A 48 -3.98 -13.86 -2.61
N HIS A 49 -4.16 -14.22 -1.35
CA HIS A 49 -3.84 -13.32 -0.22
C HIS A 49 -2.34 -13.09 -0.08
N GLY A 50 -1.51 -14.07 -0.49
CA GLY A 50 -0.06 -13.95 -0.41
C GLY A 50 0.54 -13.08 -1.48
N VAL A 51 -0.24 -12.61 -2.46
CA VAL A 51 0.19 -11.69 -3.51
C VAL A 51 -0.48 -10.36 -3.25
N ALA A 52 0.28 -9.41 -2.73
CA ALA A 52 -0.30 -8.19 -2.20
C ALA A 52 0.66 -7.01 -2.30
N TYR A 53 0.10 -5.82 -2.19
CA TYR A 53 0.85 -4.59 -1.98
C TYR A 53 0.34 -3.90 -0.74
N THR A 54 1.25 -3.27 0.00
CA THR A 54 0.88 -2.30 1.02
C THR A 54 1.43 -0.96 0.57
N ILE A 55 0.57 0.04 0.46
CA ILE A 55 0.93 1.36 -0.05
C ILE A 55 0.61 2.39 1.02
N ILE A 56 1.58 3.27 1.29
CA ILE A 56 1.36 4.42 2.16
C ILE A 56 1.27 5.65 1.27
N ALA A 57 0.13 6.32 1.28
CA ALA A 57 -0.12 7.47 0.41
C ALA A 57 -1.21 8.36 1.00
N PRO A 58 -1.18 9.66 0.63
CA PRO A 58 -2.25 10.57 1.02
C PRO A 58 -3.45 10.41 0.09
N LEU A 59 -4.65 10.31 0.65
CA LEU A 59 -5.88 10.20 -0.13
C LEU A 59 -6.78 11.41 0.10
N ASN A 60 -7.42 11.87 -0.97
CA ASN A 60 -8.50 12.86 -0.87
C ASN A 60 -9.73 12.22 -0.23
N PRO A 61 -10.75 13.02 0.14
CA PRO A 61 -11.98 12.45 0.70
C PRO A 61 -12.67 11.43 -0.19
N ASP A 62 -12.49 11.51 -1.52
CA ASP A 62 -13.10 10.55 -2.45
C ASP A 62 -12.24 9.30 -2.68
N GLY A 63 -11.10 9.18 -2.00
CA GLY A 63 -10.25 8.00 -2.10
C GLY A 63 -9.18 8.04 -3.17
N ARG A 64 -9.04 9.14 -3.89
CA ARG A 64 -7.96 9.27 -4.89
C ARG A 64 -6.67 9.71 -4.23
N ILE A 65 -5.54 9.30 -4.82
CA ILE A 65 -4.24 9.77 -4.33
C ILE A 65 -4.10 11.25 -4.60
N ASP A 66 -3.67 12.01 -3.59
CA ASP A 66 -3.47 13.45 -3.68
C ASP A 66 -2.05 13.75 -4.17
N PRO A 67 -1.88 14.25 -5.41
CA PRO A 67 -0.53 14.48 -5.94
C PRO A 67 0.21 15.61 -5.22
N LYS A 68 -0.50 16.59 -4.69
CA LYS A 68 0.13 17.71 -4.01
C LYS A 68 0.73 17.28 -2.67
N LEU A 69 -0.02 16.52 -1.89
CA LEU A 69 0.48 15.99 -0.63
C LEU A 69 1.57 14.96 -0.87
N TRP A 70 1.45 14.16 -1.93
CA TRP A 70 2.52 13.24 -2.32
C TRP A 70 3.82 14.02 -2.58
N LYS A 71 3.74 15.10 -3.36
CA LYS A 71 4.92 15.88 -3.72
C LYS A 71 5.63 16.43 -2.50
N SER A 72 4.89 16.85 -1.49
CA SER A 72 5.45 17.40 -0.25
C SER A 72 6.01 16.32 0.68
N HIS A 73 5.62 15.06 0.49
CA HIS A 73 5.96 13.98 1.42
C HIS A 73 6.40 12.71 0.70
N ARG A 74 7.20 12.85 -0.34
CA ARG A 74 7.62 11.72 -1.20
C ARG A 74 8.24 10.59 -0.41
N ASP A 75 9.09 10.91 0.56
CA ASP A 75 9.81 9.89 1.31
C ASP A 75 8.90 9.04 2.19
N ALA A 76 7.70 9.53 2.48
CA ALA A 76 6.73 8.79 3.27
C ALA A 76 5.81 7.93 2.41
N CYS A 77 5.79 8.14 1.10
CA CYS A 77 4.90 7.40 0.20
C CYS A 77 5.60 6.13 -0.26
N ARG A 78 5.41 5.06 0.50
CA ARG A 78 6.16 3.81 0.33
C ARG A 78 5.28 2.69 -0.15
N VAL A 79 5.93 1.69 -0.76
CA VAL A 79 5.26 0.50 -1.27
C VAL A 79 6.00 -0.72 -0.74
N ALA A 80 5.27 -1.70 -0.26
CA ALA A 80 5.81 -3.03 0.05
C ALA A 80 5.10 -4.03 -0.86
N ARG A 81 5.89 -4.79 -1.62
CA ARG A 81 5.40 -5.81 -2.53
C ARG A 81 5.59 -7.15 -1.88
N ARG A 82 4.50 -7.89 -1.73
CA ARG A 82 4.54 -9.22 -1.10
C ARG A 82 4.23 -10.29 -2.13
N ARG A 83 5.04 -11.34 -2.15
CA ARG A 83 4.80 -12.56 -2.92
C ARG A 83 5.03 -13.76 -2.02
N SER A 84 4.22 -14.81 -2.19
CA SER A 84 4.41 -16.06 -1.46
C SER A 84 5.80 -16.59 -1.73
N LYS A 85 6.49 -17.06 -0.69
CA LYS A 85 7.81 -17.69 -0.80
C LYS A 85 8.93 -16.76 -1.24
N GLU A 86 8.71 -15.46 -1.22
CA GLU A 86 9.74 -14.46 -1.51
C GLU A 86 9.81 -13.45 -0.37
N ALA A 87 10.98 -12.85 -0.20
CA ALA A 87 11.11 -11.73 0.72
C ALA A 87 10.34 -10.53 0.17
N ASP A 88 9.77 -9.73 1.06
CA ASP A 88 9.08 -8.51 0.66
C ASP A 88 10.05 -7.56 -0.04
N GLN A 89 9.57 -6.90 -1.10
CA GLN A 89 10.33 -5.89 -1.80
C GLN A 89 9.78 -4.53 -1.39
N LEU A 90 10.69 -3.64 -1.01
CA LEU A 90 10.32 -2.31 -0.53
C LEU A 90 10.68 -1.26 -1.55
N GLY A 91 9.85 -0.25 -1.68
CA GLY A 91 10.08 0.82 -2.63
C GLY A 91 9.27 2.05 -2.31
N HIS A 92 9.17 2.91 -3.30
CA HIS A 92 8.47 4.18 -3.20
C HIS A 92 7.43 4.31 -4.29
N LEU A 93 6.35 5.01 -3.95
CA LEU A 93 5.34 5.42 -4.92
C LEU A 93 5.84 6.69 -5.60
N VAL A 94 5.90 6.68 -6.93
CA VAL A 94 6.44 7.78 -7.73
C VAL A 94 5.38 8.26 -8.71
N HIS A 95 5.22 9.58 -8.81
CA HIS A 95 4.32 10.21 -9.76
C HIS A 95 5.15 10.75 -10.92
N ARG A 96 4.88 10.23 -12.11
CA ARG A 96 5.62 10.62 -13.31
C ARG A 96 4.95 11.76 -14.05
N PRO A 97 5.70 12.52 -14.84
CA PRO A 97 5.08 13.49 -15.76
C PRO A 97 4.05 12.79 -16.64
N GLY A 98 2.91 13.42 -16.83
CA GLY A 98 1.81 12.82 -17.57
C GLY A 98 0.77 12.14 -16.69
N GLY A 99 1.01 12.10 -15.37
CA GLY A 99 0.02 11.62 -14.41
C GLY A 99 0.09 10.15 -14.06
N ASN A 100 1.08 9.42 -14.55
CA ASN A 100 1.23 8.01 -14.22
C ASN A 100 1.84 7.82 -12.85
N TRP A 101 1.37 6.79 -12.14
CA TRP A 101 1.93 6.37 -10.85
C TRP A 101 2.73 5.08 -11.05
N GLU A 102 3.90 4.99 -10.42
CA GLU A 102 4.78 3.83 -10.53
C GLU A 102 5.30 3.41 -9.17
N PHE A 103 5.63 2.12 -9.05
CA PHE A 103 6.29 1.58 -7.89
C PHE A 103 7.76 1.39 -8.22
N HIS A 104 8.63 2.08 -7.51
CA HIS A 104 10.08 2.06 -7.67
C HIS A 104 10.69 1.29 -6.51
N TYR A 105 11.33 0.16 -6.78
CA TYR A 105 11.86 -0.71 -5.73
C TYR A 105 13.30 -0.36 -5.39
N ASN A 106 13.60 -0.42 -4.08
CA ASN A 106 14.90 -0.03 -3.56
C ASN A 106 15.92 -1.15 -3.75
N GLY A 107 17.14 -0.78 -4.15
CA GLY A 107 18.31 -1.62 -4.01
C GLY A 107 18.34 -2.92 -4.80
N ASN A 108 17.30 -3.28 -5.51
CA ASN A 108 17.27 -4.50 -6.29
C ASN A 108 17.12 -4.16 -7.77
N ALA A 109 18.26 -4.14 -8.48
CA ALA A 109 18.27 -3.79 -9.89
C ALA A 109 17.54 -4.80 -10.77
N ASN A 110 17.24 -5.99 -10.25
CA ASN A 110 16.59 -7.04 -11.04
C ASN A 110 15.06 -6.95 -11.00
N LEU A 111 14.51 -6.09 -10.14
CA LEU A 111 13.07 -5.94 -10.05
C LEU A 111 12.65 -4.69 -10.82
N PRO A 112 11.99 -4.84 -11.97
CA PRO A 112 11.59 -3.67 -12.76
C PRO A 112 10.49 -2.89 -12.06
N ASP A 113 10.36 -1.63 -12.45
CA ASP A 113 9.27 -0.80 -11.95
C ASP A 113 7.94 -1.37 -12.38
N GLU A 114 6.94 -1.13 -11.54
CA GLU A 114 5.56 -1.51 -11.83
C GLU A 114 4.70 -0.26 -11.89
N SER A 115 3.64 -0.31 -12.67
CA SER A 115 2.78 0.86 -12.90
C SER A 115 1.37 0.62 -12.42
N GLY A 116 0.82 1.60 -11.74
CA GLY A 116 -0.59 1.60 -11.42
C GLY A 116 -1.41 2.09 -12.60
N TYR A 117 -2.16 1.20 -13.23
CA TYR A 117 -2.96 1.54 -14.40
C TYR A 117 -4.11 2.45 -13.96
N HIS A 118 -4.13 3.68 -14.50
CA HIS A 118 -5.14 4.70 -14.18
C HIS A 118 -5.27 5.02 -12.69
N PHE A 119 -4.20 4.87 -11.92
CA PHE A 119 -4.23 5.17 -10.48
C PHE A 119 -4.69 6.59 -10.17
N ALA A 120 -4.48 7.53 -11.10
CA ALA A 120 -4.94 8.90 -10.91
C ALA A 120 -6.48 8.98 -10.81
N ASP A 121 -7.18 8.04 -11.41
CA ASP A 121 -8.64 8.01 -11.45
C ASP A 121 -9.24 6.97 -10.50
N GLU A 122 -8.41 6.12 -9.90
CA GLU A 122 -8.90 5.05 -9.04
C GLU A 122 -9.24 5.55 -7.66
N HIS A 123 -10.29 4.96 -7.09
CA HIS A 123 -10.72 5.24 -5.72
C HIS A 123 -10.23 4.10 -4.82
N PHE A 124 -9.33 4.43 -3.90
CA PHE A 124 -8.79 3.44 -2.97
C PHE A 124 -9.74 3.31 -1.78
N VAL A 125 -10.84 2.65 -2.03
CA VAL A 125 -11.90 2.40 -1.06
C VAL A 125 -12.06 0.90 -0.93
N VAL A 126 -12.25 0.41 0.29
CA VAL A 126 -12.36 -1.04 0.55
C VAL A 126 -13.44 -1.64 -0.35
N GLY A 127 -13.08 -2.72 -1.03
CA GLY A 127 -13.98 -3.42 -1.96
C GLY A 127 -13.82 -3.03 -3.41
N GLU A 128 -13.17 -1.90 -3.70
CA GLU A 128 -12.92 -1.47 -5.09
C GLU A 128 -11.75 -2.27 -5.68
N TYR A 129 -11.68 -2.25 -7.01
CA TYR A 129 -10.62 -2.95 -7.75
C TYR A 129 -9.72 -1.93 -8.42
N VAL A 130 -8.43 -2.25 -8.44
CA VAL A 130 -7.42 -1.43 -9.10
C VAL A 130 -6.51 -2.35 -9.89
N SER A 131 -5.86 -1.81 -10.93
CA SER A 131 -5.00 -2.61 -11.79
C SER A 131 -3.55 -2.17 -11.67
N VAL A 132 -2.65 -3.15 -11.67
CA VAL A 132 -1.20 -2.91 -11.62
C VAL A 132 -0.57 -3.64 -12.79
N SER A 133 0.28 -2.94 -13.53
CA SER A 133 1.05 -3.54 -14.61
C SER A 133 2.38 -4.06 -14.06
N GLU A 134 2.58 -5.36 -14.19
CA GLU A 134 3.79 -6.04 -13.72
C GLU A 134 4.44 -6.71 -14.91
N ARG A 135 5.62 -6.25 -15.29
CA ARG A 135 6.36 -6.80 -16.44
C ARG A 135 5.52 -6.83 -17.71
N GLY A 136 4.76 -5.76 -17.93
CA GLY A 136 3.93 -5.64 -19.12
C GLY A 136 2.61 -6.41 -19.06
N LYS A 137 2.35 -7.11 -17.97
CA LYS A 137 1.11 -7.86 -17.79
C LYS A 137 0.24 -7.18 -16.74
N MET A 138 -1.04 -7.01 -17.05
CA MET A 138 -1.97 -6.34 -16.16
C MET A 138 -2.58 -7.34 -15.18
N HIS A 139 -2.55 -7.00 -13.90
CA HIS A 139 -3.19 -7.79 -12.85
C HIS A 139 -4.17 -6.92 -12.09
N THR A 140 -5.29 -7.51 -11.69
CA THR A 140 -6.31 -6.82 -10.93
C THR A 140 -6.17 -7.14 -9.44
N TYR A 141 -6.19 -6.10 -8.63
CA TYR A 141 -6.12 -6.21 -7.18
C TYR A 141 -7.39 -5.64 -6.57
N ARG A 142 -7.72 -6.16 -5.40
CA ARG A 142 -8.85 -5.66 -4.64
C ARG A 142 -8.32 -4.88 -3.43
N VAL A 143 -8.91 -3.74 -3.15
CA VAL A 143 -8.58 -2.97 -1.96
C VAL A 143 -9.21 -3.69 -0.76
N THR A 144 -8.40 -4.22 0.14
CA THR A 144 -8.89 -4.99 1.28
C THR A 144 -8.86 -4.21 2.59
N SER A 145 -8.00 -3.20 2.69
CA SER A 145 -8.04 -2.30 3.84
C SER A 145 -7.51 -0.93 3.48
N VAL A 146 -8.02 0.08 4.17
CA VAL A 146 -7.57 1.47 4.08
C VAL A 146 -7.60 2.01 5.50
N GLU A 147 -6.44 2.20 6.10
CA GLU A 147 -6.32 2.53 7.51
C GLU A 147 -5.53 3.80 7.74
N ARG A 148 -5.87 4.51 8.79
CA ARG A 148 -5.10 5.68 9.22
C ARG A 148 -3.76 5.23 9.76
N LEU A 149 -2.74 6.08 9.57
CA LEU A 149 -1.43 5.82 10.13
C LEU A 149 -1.35 6.17 11.61
#